data_924a7550c9d8d0ac92aa6b59dca8f826
#
_entry.id   924a7550c9d8d0ac92aa6b59dca8f826
#
_cell.length_a   1.000
_cell.length_b   1.000
_cell.length_c   1.000
_cell.angle_alpha   90.00
_cell.angle_beta   90.00
_cell.angle_gamma   90.00
#
_symmetry.space_group_name_H-M   'P 1'
#
loop_
_entity.id
_entity.type
_entity.pdbx_description
1 polymer ?
#
loop_
_entity_poly.entity_id
_entity_poly.type
_entity_poly.pdbx_seq_one_letter_code
_entity_poly.pdbx_strand_id
1 'polypeptide(L)'
;MKTDFQSGGNNQRAFSLMEVMIAMGIFFMSVFVILSLVSSSLQNARRLQRPMVDAAMLASELSLTNKIVEGSQSGDFGKMYPGYTWTANINEVLTNKLFQADYVVRRGDSREVVQTMSVLFFRPQSPAGSLDGATVAR
;
A
#
# COMPACT_ATOMS: atom_id res chain seq x y z
N MET A 1 -40.04 8.72 -79.86
CA MET A 1 -40.28 8.56 -78.46
C MET A 1 -39.10 7.77 -77.88
N LYS A 2 -38.10 8.50 -77.32
CA LYS A 2 -36.89 7.90 -76.78
C LYS A 2 -37.05 7.89 -75.27
N THR A 3 -37.14 6.71 -74.69
CA THR A 3 -37.12 6.55 -73.24
C THR A 3 -35.66 6.29 -72.80
N ASP A 4 -35.07 7.33 -72.28
CA ASP A 4 -33.77 7.21 -71.60
C ASP A 4 -33.93 6.50 -70.26
N PHE A 5 -33.40 5.29 -70.22
CA PHE A 5 -33.29 4.49 -69.02
C PHE A 5 -32.02 4.91 -68.30
N GLN A 6 -32.13 5.84 -67.33
CA GLN A 6 -31.03 6.13 -66.42
C GLN A 6 -30.82 4.96 -65.48
N SER A 7 -29.75 4.21 -65.79
CA SER A 7 -29.20 3.23 -64.85
C SER A 7 -28.52 3.99 -63.73
N GLY A 8 -29.20 4.10 -62.60
CA GLY A 8 -28.63 4.60 -61.36
C GLY A 8 -27.56 3.59 -60.84
N GLY A 9 -26.30 3.89 -61.11
CA GLY A 9 -25.16 3.13 -60.61
C GLY A 9 -25.16 3.19 -59.07
N ASN A 10 -25.60 2.13 -58.41
CA ASN A 10 -25.38 1.88 -57.00
C ASN A 10 -23.84 1.71 -56.79
N ASN A 11 -23.16 2.80 -56.43
CA ASN A 11 -21.81 2.73 -55.90
C ASN A 11 -21.84 2.06 -54.53
N GLN A 12 -22.04 0.76 -54.51
CA GLN A 12 -21.74 -0.05 -53.32
C GLN A 12 -20.21 -0.04 -53.17
N ARG A 13 -19.72 0.83 -52.28
CA ARG A 13 -18.31 0.79 -51.88
C ARG A 13 -18.10 -0.52 -51.14
N ALA A 14 -17.57 -1.51 -51.85
CA ALA A 14 -17.09 -2.72 -51.24
C ALA A 14 -15.92 -2.38 -50.32
N PHE A 15 -16.05 -2.74 -49.04
CA PHE A 15 -14.94 -2.57 -48.08
C PHE A 15 -13.72 -3.33 -48.59
N SER A 16 -12.58 -2.66 -48.65
CA SER A 16 -11.31 -3.28 -48.97
C SER A 16 -10.93 -4.26 -47.88
N LEU A 17 -10.44 -5.45 -48.27
CA LEU A 17 -9.94 -6.45 -47.32
C LEU A 17 -8.91 -5.86 -46.35
N MET A 18 -8.09 -4.93 -46.86
CA MET A 18 -7.07 -4.24 -46.07
C MET A 18 -7.68 -3.33 -45.02
N GLU A 19 -8.80 -2.66 -45.28
CA GLU A 19 -9.52 -1.82 -44.33
C GLU A 19 -10.08 -2.63 -43.17
N VAL A 20 -10.60 -3.80 -43.46
CA VAL A 20 -11.11 -4.72 -42.42
C VAL A 20 -9.94 -5.23 -41.54
N MET A 21 -8.78 -5.54 -42.14
CA MET A 21 -7.60 -5.96 -41.37
C MET A 21 -7.08 -4.86 -40.45
N ILE A 22 -7.04 -3.62 -40.94
CA ILE A 22 -6.62 -2.46 -40.12
C ILE A 22 -7.66 -2.22 -38.99
N ALA A 23 -8.94 -2.25 -39.31
CA ALA A 23 -9.99 -2.06 -38.32
C ALA A 23 -9.93 -3.14 -37.22
N MET A 24 -9.72 -4.41 -37.56
CA MET A 24 -9.51 -5.49 -36.61
C MET A 24 -8.26 -5.27 -35.76
N GLY A 25 -7.16 -4.81 -36.35
CA GLY A 25 -5.93 -4.50 -35.60
C GLY A 25 -6.16 -3.43 -34.53
N ILE A 26 -6.84 -2.34 -34.89
CA ILE A 26 -7.17 -1.26 -33.95
C ILE A 26 -8.14 -1.75 -32.89
N PHE A 27 -9.11 -2.57 -33.27
CA PHE A 27 -10.07 -3.15 -32.32
C PHE A 27 -9.37 -4.02 -31.27
N PHE A 28 -8.50 -4.92 -31.68
CA PHE A 28 -7.77 -5.78 -30.73
C PHE A 28 -6.85 -4.94 -29.83
N MET A 29 -6.15 -3.93 -30.37
CA MET A 29 -5.35 -3.03 -29.53
C MET A 29 -6.18 -2.36 -28.44
N SER A 30 -7.35 -1.82 -28.78
CA SER A 30 -8.22 -1.19 -27.82
C SER A 30 -8.73 -2.16 -26.76
N VAL A 31 -9.09 -3.38 -27.13
CA VAL A 31 -9.51 -4.44 -26.18
C VAL A 31 -8.37 -4.80 -25.23
N PHE A 32 -7.14 -4.95 -25.70
CA PHE A 32 -5.99 -5.23 -24.83
C PHE A 32 -5.70 -4.11 -23.84
N VAL A 33 -5.83 -2.85 -24.25
CA VAL A 33 -5.65 -1.70 -23.35
C VAL A 33 -6.71 -1.70 -22.24
N ILE A 34 -7.97 -1.97 -22.60
CA ILE A 34 -9.07 -2.04 -21.61
C ILE A 34 -8.84 -3.19 -20.63
N LEU A 35 -8.45 -4.37 -21.12
CA LEU A 35 -8.16 -5.52 -20.26
C LEU A 35 -7.00 -5.25 -19.31
N SER A 36 -5.96 -4.57 -19.79
CA SER A 36 -4.83 -4.16 -18.97
C SER A 36 -5.25 -3.22 -17.84
N LEU A 37 -6.10 -2.23 -18.13
CA LEU A 37 -6.64 -1.29 -17.15
C LEU A 37 -7.49 -2.00 -16.08
N VAL A 38 -8.37 -2.91 -16.50
CA VAL A 38 -9.21 -3.69 -15.58
C VAL A 38 -8.36 -4.57 -14.68
N SER A 39 -7.36 -5.25 -15.25
CA SER A 39 -6.44 -6.08 -14.48
C SER A 39 -5.67 -5.29 -13.42
N SER A 40 -5.18 -4.12 -13.79
CA SER A 40 -4.49 -3.20 -12.88
C SER A 40 -5.42 -2.71 -11.75
N SER A 41 -6.65 -2.35 -12.07
CA SER A 41 -7.65 -1.92 -11.10
C SER A 41 -8.01 -3.03 -10.11
N LEU A 42 -8.14 -4.27 -10.57
CA LEU A 42 -8.40 -5.43 -9.71
C LEU A 42 -7.22 -5.73 -8.76
N GLN A 43 -5.99 -5.57 -9.23
CA GLN A 43 -4.81 -5.74 -8.37
C GLN A 43 -4.78 -4.69 -7.26
N ASN A 44 -5.09 -3.43 -7.58
CA ASN A 44 -5.17 -2.37 -6.59
C ASN A 44 -6.31 -2.60 -5.58
N ALA A 45 -7.48 -3.03 -6.05
CA ALA A 45 -8.59 -3.37 -5.17
C ALA A 45 -8.26 -4.54 -4.22
N ARG A 46 -7.56 -5.57 -4.70
CA ARG A 46 -7.08 -6.68 -3.86
C ARG A 46 -6.06 -6.25 -2.81
N ARG A 47 -5.21 -5.26 -3.12
CA ARG A 47 -4.28 -4.70 -2.15
C ARG A 47 -5.00 -3.96 -1.02
N LEU A 48 -6.08 -3.25 -1.33
CA LEU A 48 -6.91 -2.55 -0.35
C LEU A 48 -7.77 -3.51 0.49
N GLN A 49 -8.10 -4.69 0.00
CA GLN A 49 -8.84 -5.71 0.75
C GLN A 49 -7.99 -6.53 1.72
N ARG A 50 -6.66 -6.42 1.66
CA ARG A 50 -5.83 -7.04 2.69
C ARG A 50 -6.14 -6.36 4.01
N PRO A 51 -6.44 -7.13 5.09
CA PRO A 51 -6.60 -6.55 6.41
C PRO A 51 -5.33 -5.78 6.73
N MET A 52 -5.41 -4.47 6.67
CA MET A 52 -4.33 -3.60 7.11
C MET A 52 -4.29 -3.73 8.63
N VAL A 53 -3.31 -4.45 9.12
CA VAL A 53 -2.96 -4.36 10.54
C VAL A 53 -2.46 -2.94 10.75
N ASP A 54 -3.28 -2.14 11.43
CA ASP A 54 -2.97 -0.72 11.58
C ASP A 54 -2.01 -0.53 12.78
N ALA A 55 -0.78 -0.13 12.47
CA ALA A 55 0.18 0.25 13.49
C ALA A 55 -0.29 1.45 14.34
N ALA A 56 -1.25 2.23 13.85
CA ALA A 56 -1.86 3.31 14.63
C ALA A 56 -2.60 2.81 15.88
N MET A 57 -3.10 1.57 15.87
CA MET A 57 -3.68 0.95 17.04
C MET A 57 -2.67 0.84 18.19
N LEU A 58 -1.44 0.43 17.89
CA LEU A 58 -0.35 0.34 18.87
C LEU A 58 0.08 1.72 19.37
N ALA A 59 0.14 2.70 18.46
CA ALA A 59 0.46 4.08 18.84
C ALA A 59 -0.63 4.69 19.74
N SER A 60 -1.89 4.38 19.49
CA SER A 60 -3.01 4.83 20.32
C SER A 60 -2.93 4.24 21.73
N GLU A 61 -2.58 2.96 21.87
CA GLU A 61 -2.38 2.33 23.17
C GLU A 61 -1.22 2.96 23.94
N LEU A 62 -0.09 3.19 23.29
CA LEU A 62 1.04 3.90 23.89
C LEU A 62 0.68 5.36 24.23
N SER A 63 -0.19 5.99 23.45
CA SER A 63 -0.67 7.35 23.71
C SER A 63 -1.48 7.46 25.01
N LEU A 64 -2.16 6.42 25.44
CA LEU A 64 -2.91 6.37 26.69
C LEU A 64 -1.98 6.23 27.90
N THR A 65 -0.74 5.84 27.69
CA THR A 65 0.24 5.65 28.78
C THR A 65 0.89 6.97 29.16
N ASN A 66 0.82 7.34 30.42
CA ASN A 66 1.40 8.59 30.91
C ASN A 66 2.92 8.58 31.02
N LYS A 67 3.53 7.40 31.11
CA LYS A 67 4.97 7.21 31.22
C LYS A 67 5.46 6.30 30.14
N ILE A 68 6.47 6.73 29.41
CA ILE A 68 7.15 5.97 28.38
C ILE A 68 8.53 5.60 28.89
N VAL A 69 8.92 4.35 28.74
CA VAL A 69 10.26 3.86 29.05
C VAL A 69 10.95 3.53 27.73
N GLU A 70 12.21 3.93 27.63
CA GLU A 70 13.05 3.59 26.48
C GLU A 70 13.28 2.08 26.40
N GLY A 71 13.38 1.58 25.21
CA GLY A 71 13.67 0.18 24.94
C GLY A 71 12.90 -0.39 23.76
N SER A 72 13.13 -1.68 23.54
CA SER A 72 12.43 -2.43 22.51
C SER A 72 11.32 -3.26 23.13
N GLN A 73 10.13 -3.13 22.57
CA GLN A 73 8.97 -3.94 22.94
C GLN A 73 8.53 -4.73 21.72
N SER A 74 8.03 -5.93 21.93
CA SER A 74 7.49 -6.76 20.86
C SER A 74 6.29 -7.55 21.36
N GLY A 75 5.38 -7.87 20.44
CA GLY A 75 4.20 -8.62 20.75
C GLY A 75 3.52 -9.13 19.49
N ASP A 76 2.36 -9.73 19.68
CA ASP A 76 1.47 -10.14 18.61
C ASP A 76 0.15 -9.36 18.68
N PHE A 77 -0.63 -9.43 17.61
CA PHE A 77 -1.97 -8.84 17.57
C PHE A 77 -3.07 -9.81 18.06
N GLY A 78 -2.67 -10.97 18.61
CA GLY A 78 -3.57 -11.97 19.16
C GLY A 78 -4.55 -12.52 18.14
N LYS A 79 -5.78 -12.77 18.60
CA LYS A 79 -6.84 -13.35 17.77
C LYS A 79 -7.39 -12.40 16.70
N MET A 80 -7.14 -11.10 16.83
CA MET A 80 -7.64 -10.09 15.90
C MET A 80 -6.93 -10.19 14.54
N TYR A 81 -5.62 -10.39 14.58
CA TYR A 81 -4.79 -10.53 13.37
C TYR A 81 -3.78 -11.67 13.57
N PRO A 82 -4.24 -12.91 13.42
CA PRO A 82 -3.39 -14.08 13.66
C PRO A 82 -2.24 -14.11 12.64
N GLY A 83 -1.04 -14.35 13.14
CA GLY A 83 0.16 -14.41 12.33
C GLY A 83 0.80 -13.06 12.03
N TYR A 84 0.41 -11.99 12.72
CA TYR A 84 1.11 -10.71 12.67
C TYR A 84 1.81 -10.45 14.00
N THR A 85 3.06 -10.00 13.91
CA THR A 85 3.87 -9.58 15.05
C THR A 85 4.29 -8.13 14.89
N TRP A 86 4.51 -7.47 16.00
CA TRP A 86 4.99 -6.10 16.00
C TRP A 86 6.23 -5.95 16.88
N THR A 87 7.06 -5.01 16.53
CA THR A 87 8.21 -4.56 17.33
C THR A 87 8.15 -3.05 17.41
N ALA A 88 8.27 -2.50 18.60
CA ALA A 88 8.37 -1.07 18.84
C ALA A 88 9.72 -0.75 19.45
N ASN A 89 10.47 0.16 18.86
CA ASN A 89 11.71 0.72 19.42
C ASN A 89 11.42 2.15 19.87
N ILE A 90 11.60 2.39 21.15
CA ILE A 90 11.32 3.67 21.79
C ILE A 90 12.63 4.28 22.25
N ASN A 91 12.97 5.46 21.70
CA ASN A 91 14.18 6.18 22.01
C ASN A 91 13.85 7.63 22.35
N GLU A 92 14.55 8.21 23.32
CA GLU A 92 14.50 9.65 23.57
C GLU A 92 15.32 10.38 22.49
N VAL A 93 14.68 11.24 21.71
CA VAL A 93 15.34 11.95 20.59
C VAL A 93 16.04 13.20 21.08
N LEU A 94 15.47 13.84 22.11
CA LEU A 94 15.99 15.07 22.71
C LEU A 94 15.87 14.98 24.22
N THR A 95 16.82 15.58 24.92
CA THR A 95 16.92 15.60 26.40
C THR A 95 15.69 16.28 27.09
N ASN A 96 14.74 16.73 26.30
CA ASN A 96 13.51 17.42 26.77
C ASN A 96 12.27 16.52 26.83
N LYS A 97 12.45 15.20 26.98
CA LYS A 97 11.33 14.24 27.11
C LYS A 97 10.51 14.03 25.83
N LEU A 98 11.16 14.21 24.69
CA LEU A 98 10.61 13.87 23.39
C LEU A 98 11.07 12.46 23.01
N PHE A 99 10.13 11.53 22.92
CA PHE A 99 10.36 10.15 22.58
C PHE A 99 9.89 9.87 21.16
N GLN A 100 10.70 9.11 20.42
CA GLN A 100 10.33 8.55 19.13
C GLN A 100 10.06 7.07 19.31
N ALA A 101 8.89 6.63 18.89
CA ALA A 101 8.53 5.22 18.85
C ALA A 101 8.42 4.78 17.38
N ASP A 102 9.29 3.84 17.00
CA ASP A 102 9.34 3.25 15.68
C ASP A 102 8.70 1.86 15.73
N TYR A 103 7.55 1.73 15.08
CA TYR A 103 6.79 0.50 14.99
C TYR A 103 7.10 -0.21 13.69
N VAL A 104 7.37 -1.50 13.77
CA VAL A 104 7.56 -2.40 12.63
C VAL A 104 6.61 -3.57 12.77
N VAL A 105 5.69 -3.70 11.82
CA VAL A 105 4.75 -4.82 11.75
C VAL A 105 5.24 -5.83 10.73
N ARG A 106 5.32 -7.09 11.13
CA ARG A 106 5.74 -8.21 10.30
C ARG A 106 4.65 -9.25 10.21
N ARG A 107 4.64 -10.00 9.11
CA ARG A 107 3.71 -11.08 8.89
C ARG A 107 4.38 -12.44 9.09
N GLY A 108 3.85 -13.23 10.04
CA GLY A 108 4.30 -14.59 10.31
C GLY A 108 5.80 -14.70 10.62
N ASP A 109 6.35 -15.87 10.37
CA ASP A 109 7.79 -16.14 10.45
C ASP A 109 8.59 -15.51 9.29
N SER A 110 7.91 -14.97 8.30
CA SER A 110 8.58 -14.26 7.21
C SER A 110 9.10 -12.92 7.72
N ARG A 111 10.35 -12.62 7.40
CA ARG A 111 10.95 -11.31 7.69
C ARG A 111 10.32 -10.16 6.88
N GLU A 112 9.19 -10.42 6.23
CA GLU A 112 8.50 -9.44 5.40
C GLU A 112 7.91 -8.35 6.30
N VAL A 113 8.40 -7.14 6.15
CA VAL A 113 7.85 -5.95 6.80
C VAL A 113 6.60 -5.53 6.04
N VAL A 114 5.47 -5.54 6.74
CA VAL A 114 4.17 -5.18 6.16
C VAL A 114 3.91 -3.69 6.30
N GLN A 115 4.29 -3.13 7.45
CA GLN A 115 4.09 -1.71 7.75
C GLN A 115 5.17 -1.22 8.71
N THR A 116 5.58 0.04 8.51
CA THR A 116 6.42 0.78 9.45
C THR A 116 5.74 2.10 9.76
N MET A 117 5.82 2.54 11.01
CA MET A 117 5.29 3.83 11.45
C MET A 117 6.19 4.40 12.53
N SER A 118 6.49 5.69 12.43
CA SER A 118 7.25 6.42 13.43
C SER A 118 6.37 7.53 14.03
N VAL A 119 6.32 7.60 15.36
CA VAL A 119 5.49 8.56 16.07
C VAL A 119 6.32 9.24 17.15
N LEU A 120 6.14 10.55 17.28
CA LEU A 120 6.79 11.33 18.32
C LEU A 120 5.82 11.58 19.48
N PHE A 121 6.28 11.32 20.71
CA PHE A 121 5.53 11.53 21.93
C PHE A 121 6.28 12.50 22.85
N PHE A 122 5.61 13.54 23.29
CA PHE A 122 6.11 14.40 24.36
C PHE A 122 5.56 13.90 25.69
N ARG A 123 6.45 13.47 26.61
CA ARG A 123 6.07 12.90 27.91
C ARG A 123 6.97 13.45 29.02
N PRO A 124 6.63 14.62 29.59
CA PRO A 124 7.45 15.29 30.60
C PRO A 124 7.59 14.50 31.91
N GLN A 125 6.66 13.58 32.19
CA GLN A 125 6.67 12.76 33.41
C GLN A 125 7.39 11.42 33.27
N SER A 126 7.88 11.09 32.07
CA SER A 126 8.67 9.88 31.86
C SER A 126 10.04 9.99 32.53
N PRO A 127 10.62 8.89 33.03
CA PRO A 127 11.99 8.90 33.53
C PRO A 127 12.93 9.36 32.41
N ALA A 128 14.01 10.04 32.78
CA ALA A 128 15.05 10.36 31.81
C ALA A 128 15.62 9.05 31.30
N GLY A 129 15.77 8.94 29.98
CA GLY A 129 16.39 7.79 29.36
C GLY A 129 17.78 7.62 29.96
N SER A 130 18.06 6.42 30.40
CA SER A 130 19.39 6.05 30.86
C SER A 130 20.29 5.94 29.64
N LEU A 131 21.00 6.98 29.30
CA LEU A 131 22.13 6.92 28.37
C LEU A 131 23.32 6.14 28.93
N ASP A 132 23.17 5.53 30.12
CA ASP A 132 24.15 4.75 30.85
C ASP A 132 24.12 3.25 30.47
N GLY A 133 24.09 2.94 29.19
CA GLY A 133 24.24 1.55 28.69
C GLY A 133 25.50 1.31 27.87
N ALA A 134 26.35 2.29 27.69
CA ALA A 134 27.67 2.09 27.09
C ALA A 134 28.68 1.65 28.14
N THR A 135 28.49 0.48 28.72
CA THR A 135 29.58 -0.21 29.38
C THR A 135 30.56 -0.62 28.30
N VAL A 136 31.55 0.24 28.07
CA VAL A 136 32.78 -0.10 27.36
C VAL A 136 33.39 -1.25 28.14
N ALA A 137 33.22 -2.48 27.69
CA ALA A 137 33.99 -3.61 28.12
C ALA A 137 35.42 -3.36 27.64
N ARG A 138 36.31 -3.21 28.59
CA ARG A 138 37.72 -3.10 28.44
C ARG A 138 38.34 -4.50 28.31
#